data_ed0621f43550fd7129d364121d0d5fef
#
_entry.id   ed0621f43550fd7129d364121d0d5fef
#
_cell.length_a   1.000
_cell.length_b   1.000
_cell.length_c   1.000
_cell.angle_alpha   90.00
_cell.angle_beta   90.00
_cell.angle_gamma   90.00
#
_symmetry.space_group_name_H-M   'P 1'
#
loop_
_entity.id
_entity.type
_entity.pdbx_description
1 polymer ?
#
loop_
_entity_poly.entity_id
_entity_poly.type
_entity_poly.pdbx_seq_one_letter_code
_entity_poly.pdbx_strand_id
1 'polypeptide(L)'
;MAIFEIKDKGVKRIKLSEFGLEKELQNLIEQNLEAFFNCRFVASEFSTGSIHSGRIDTLAISEDNNPVIIEYKKVASSELINQSLYYLHWITDHKGDFQVVVNKSLKENIEIDWSEIRVICIAPEFKKYDLHAVQVMGSNIELWQYKLYENGIISIDEVFRKSGTQNQVTTIETNGKNPVMVEAGKKAAQTRKNATYSIEEHISKVNNDLTDLFNEIREYIVSLESSIEESPKKYYIAYKTTQNFVCIEPQKRKLILFLKLNPDEIEKFPKQARDVRNIGHFATGDFEFTIKNSEDFEIAKKYIEQSLKNIGG
;
A
#
# COMPACT_ATOMS: atom_id res chain seq x y z
N MET A 1 -5.24 22.47 5.63
CA MET A 1 -4.38 22.57 6.85
C MET A 1 -3.46 23.78 6.72
N ALA A 2 -3.20 24.55 7.79
CA ALA A 2 -2.21 25.64 7.80
C ALA A 2 -0.96 25.17 8.55
N ILE A 3 0.21 25.38 7.95
CA ILE A 3 1.50 25.03 8.55
C ILE A 3 2.17 26.29 9.07
N PHE A 4 2.73 26.21 10.28
CA PHE A 4 3.43 27.31 10.94
C PHE A 4 4.81 26.85 11.37
N GLU A 5 5.80 27.68 11.10
CA GLU A 5 7.16 27.54 11.63
C GLU A 5 7.20 28.21 13.01
N ILE A 6 7.65 27.49 14.03
CA ILE A 6 7.84 28.03 15.37
C ILE A 6 9.24 28.65 15.45
N LYS A 7 9.32 29.93 15.82
CA LYS A 7 10.56 30.68 16.07
C LYS A 7 10.58 31.12 17.52
N ASP A 8 11.76 31.48 18.06
CA ASP A 8 12.05 31.76 19.48
C ASP A 8 11.00 32.60 20.23
N LYS A 9 10.29 33.47 19.57
CA LYS A 9 9.28 34.35 20.19
C LYS A 9 7.98 34.50 19.38
N GLY A 10 7.71 33.56 18.45
CA GLY A 10 6.49 33.68 17.62
C GLY A 10 6.34 32.56 16.62
N VAL A 11 5.30 32.67 15.80
CA VAL A 11 5.01 31.71 14.73
C VAL A 11 4.92 32.44 13.39
N LYS A 12 5.48 31.85 12.35
CA LYS A 12 5.38 32.31 10.97
C LYS A 12 4.58 31.31 10.17
N ARG A 13 3.47 31.75 9.54
CA ARG A 13 2.72 30.91 8.61
C ARG A 13 3.57 30.66 7.35
N ILE A 14 3.71 29.39 6.97
CA ILE A 14 4.36 28.99 5.72
C ILE A 14 3.31 29.06 4.62
N LYS A 15 3.64 29.78 3.53
CA LYS A 15 2.72 29.94 2.40
C LYS A 15 2.75 28.75 1.49
N LEU A 16 1.65 28.52 0.77
CA LEU A 16 1.58 27.54 -0.31
C LEU A 16 2.46 27.99 -1.47
N SER A 17 3.09 27.02 -2.10
CA SER A 17 3.81 27.13 -3.36
C SER A 17 3.24 26.13 -4.36
N GLU A 18 3.71 26.13 -5.58
CA GLU A 18 3.26 25.21 -6.64
C GLU A 18 4.45 24.68 -7.42
N PHE A 19 4.30 23.46 -7.95
CA PHE A 19 5.24 22.95 -8.95
C PHE A 19 5.09 23.71 -10.26
N GLY A 20 6.20 24.04 -10.92
CA GLY A 20 6.20 24.66 -12.24
C GLY A 20 5.61 23.70 -13.28
N LEU A 21 6.05 22.45 -13.25
CA LEU A 21 5.64 21.39 -14.18
C LEU A 21 5.12 20.17 -13.40
N GLU A 22 4.17 19.44 -13.98
CA GLU A 22 3.69 18.12 -13.47
C GLU A 22 4.85 17.13 -13.34
N LYS A 23 5.81 17.20 -14.28
CA LYS A 23 7.02 16.38 -14.27
C LYS A 23 7.94 16.61 -13.06
N GLU A 24 7.90 17.78 -12.45
CA GLU A 24 8.68 18.05 -11.22
C GLU A 24 8.10 17.26 -10.05
N LEU A 25 6.77 17.24 -9.91
CA LEU A 25 6.08 16.42 -8.91
C LEU A 25 6.36 14.93 -9.15
N GLN A 26 6.18 14.46 -10.38
CA GLN A 26 6.45 13.08 -10.77
C GLN A 26 7.89 12.67 -10.40
N ASN A 27 8.89 13.45 -10.80
CA ASN A 27 10.29 13.14 -10.52
C ASN A 27 10.58 13.10 -9.01
N LEU A 28 10.01 14.02 -8.23
CA LEU A 28 10.16 14.01 -6.77
C LEU A 28 9.61 12.73 -6.16
N ILE A 29 8.41 12.31 -6.58
CA ILE A 29 7.77 11.09 -6.06
C ILE A 29 8.53 9.84 -6.53
N GLU A 30 8.91 9.74 -7.81
CA GLU A 30 9.64 8.59 -8.37
C GLU A 30 10.98 8.33 -7.67
N GLN A 31 11.69 9.40 -7.31
CA GLN A 31 12.97 9.31 -6.59
C GLN A 31 12.83 8.93 -5.12
N ASN A 32 11.62 9.03 -4.56
CA ASN A 32 11.35 8.81 -3.15
C ASN A 32 10.13 7.91 -2.91
N LEU A 33 9.84 6.98 -3.83
CA LEU A 33 8.64 6.12 -3.78
C LEU A 33 8.55 5.29 -2.51
N GLU A 34 9.68 4.85 -1.97
CA GLU A 34 9.72 4.10 -0.72
C GLU A 34 9.26 4.96 0.46
N ALA A 35 9.73 6.20 0.52
CA ALA A 35 9.36 7.12 1.60
C ALA A 35 7.89 7.55 1.54
N PHE A 36 7.34 7.77 0.32
CA PHE A 36 5.96 8.24 0.17
C PHE A 36 4.92 7.10 0.23
N PHE A 37 5.20 5.98 -0.45
CA PHE A 37 4.18 4.96 -0.71
C PHE A 37 4.64 3.54 -0.41
N ASN A 38 5.86 3.38 0.10
CA ASN A 38 6.50 2.09 0.35
C ASN A 38 6.49 1.18 -0.90
N CYS A 39 6.84 1.78 -2.04
CA CYS A 39 6.87 1.13 -3.34
C CYS A 39 8.27 1.17 -3.95
N ARG A 40 8.61 0.15 -4.72
CA ARG A 40 9.83 0.08 -5.53
C ARG A 40 9.52 0.54 -6.94
N PHE A 41 10.32 1.47 -7.46
CA PHE A 41 10.18 2.02 -8.80
C PHE A 41 10.46 0.96 -9.88
N VAL A 42 9.63 0.93 -10.92
CA VAL A 42 9.77 0.02 -12.06
C VAL A 42 10.03 0.76 -13.37
N ALA A 43 9.17 1.70 -13.73
CA ALA A 43 9.32 2.44 -14.96
C ALA A 43 8.61 3.81 -14.89
N SER A 44 9.18 4.81 -15.57
CA SER A 44 8.58 6.12 -15.81
C SER A 44 8.07 6.18 -17.24
N GLU A 45 6.94 6.90 -17.48
CA GLU A 45 6.39 7.17 -18.81
C GLU A 45 6.22 5.89 -19.66
N PHE A 46 5.68 4.85 -19.04
CA PHE A 46 5.60 3.54 -19.67
C PHE A 46 4.52 3.47 -20.76
N SER A 47 4.94 3.20 -22.01
CA SER A 47 4.00 3.07 -23.14
C SER A 47 3.19 1.78 -23.07
N THR A 48 1.88 1.89 -23.17
CA THR A 48 0.95 0.75 -23.21
C THR A 48 0.83 0.10 -24.61
N GLY A 49 1.70 0.52 -25.55
CA GLY A 49 1.73 0.01 -26.91
C GLY A 49 0.76 0.73 -27.87
N SER A 50 0.84 0.37 -29.16
CA SER A 50 0.11 1.07 -30.24
C SER A 50 -1.42 0.87 -30.18
N ILE A 51 -1.89 -0.22 -29.62
CA ILE A 51 -3.34 -0.53 -29.54
C ILE A 51 -4.01 0.29 -28.45
N HIS A 52 -3.41 0.35 -27.24
CA HIS A 52 -3.94 1.13 -26.14
C HIS A 52 -3.54 2.61 -26.22
N SER A 53 -2.47 2.93 -26.95
CA SER A 53 -2.02 4.31 -27.23
C SER A 53 -1.93 5.21 -26.01
N GLY A 54 -1.65 4.64 -24.83
CA GLY A 54 -1.52 5.33 -23.56
C GLY A 54 -0.09 5.33 -23.04
N ARG A 55 0.15 6.12 -21.99
CA ARG A 55 1.41 6.21 -21.32
C ARG A 55 1.16 6.37 -19.82
N ILE A 56 1.55 5.35 -19.07
CA ILE A 56 1.46 5.33 -17.61
C ILE A 56 2.57 6.20 -17.05
N ASP A 57 2.25 7.18 -16.21
CA ASP A 57 3.23 8.10 -15.67
C ASP A 57 4.29 7.35 -14.84
N THR A 58 3.88 6.51 -13.90
CA THR A 58 4.81 5.70 -13.10
C THR A 58 4.26 4.29 -12.86
N LEU A 59 5.09 3.29 -13.18
CA LEU A 59 4.89 1.90 -12.76
C LEU A 59 5.79 1.59 -11.56
N ALA A 60 5.23 0.90 -10.58
CA ALA A 60 5.93 0.45 -9.40
C ALA A 60 5.43 -0.92 -8.93
N ILE A 61 6.06 -1.50 -7.93
CA ILE A 61 5.52 -2.60 -7.13
C ILE A 61 5.49 -2.21 -5.66
N SER A 62 4.46 -2.66 -4.94
CA SER A 62 4.34 -2.45 -3.50
C SER A 62 5.35 -3.30 -2.72
N GLU A 63 5.44 -3.07 -1.42
CA GLU A 63 6.22 -3.93 -0.51
C GLU A 63 5.78 -5.41 -0.54
N ASP A 64 4.51 -5.67 -0.84
CA ASP A 64 3.94 -7.01 -0.99
C ASP A 64 4.05 -7.57 -2.42
N ASN A 65 4.82 -6.93 -3.30
CA ASN A 65 4.96 -7.25 -4.73
C ASN A 65 3.67 -7.12 -5.56
N ASN A 66 2.69 -6.36 -5.09
CA ASN A 66 1.51 -6.05 -5.90
C ASN A 66 1.85 -4.99 -6.95
N PRO A 67 1.25 -5.05 -8.16
CA PRO A 67 1.39 -3.99 -9.15
C PRO A 67 0.86 -2.65 -8.65
N VAL A 68 1.59 -1.58 -8.95
CA VAL A 68 1.20 -0.21 -8.60
C VAL A 68 1.29 0.68 -9.83
N ILE A 69 0.21 1.42 -10.10
CA ILE A 69 0.13 2.49 -11.10
C ILE A 69 0.02 3.80 -10.34
N ILE A 70 0.83 4.79 -10.69
CA ILE A 70 0.75 6.13 -10.12
C ILE A 70 0.58 7.14 -11.24
N GLU A 71 -0.43 7.98 -11.12
CA GLU A 71 -0.77 9.03 -12.05
C GLU A 71 -0.80 10.38 -11.33
N TYR A 72 -0.32 11.41 -12.00
CA TYR A 72 -0.17 12.74 -11.41
C TYR A 72 -1.01 13.77 -12.15
N LYS A 73 -1.48 14.78 -11.44
CA LYS A 73 -1.99 16.02 -12.03
C LYS A 73 -1.52 17.23 -11.22
N LYS A 74 -1.06 18.24 -11.93
CA LYS A 74 -0.69 19.52 -11.36
C LYS A 74 -1.93 20.38 -11.01
N VAL A 75 -3.05 20.10 -11.66
CA VAL A 75 -4.33 20.79 -11.46
C VAL A 75 -5.43 19.77 -11.21
N ALA A 76 -6.50 20.18 -10.54
CA ALA A 76 -7.66 19.31 -10.33
C ALA A 76 -8.27 18.89 -11.67
N SER A 77 -8.32 17.60 -11.95
CA SER A 77 -8.84 17.03 -13.20
C SER A 77 -9.55 15.72 -12.96
N SER A 78 -10.81 15.63 -13.37
CA SER A 78 -11.57 14.36 -13.34
C SER A 78 -11.08 13.34 -14.37
N GLU A 79 -10.22 13.74 -15.32
CA GLU A 79 -9.60 12.85 -16.30
C GLU A 79 -8.62 11.88 -15.64
N LEU A 80 -8.00 12.27 -14.52
CA LEU A 80 -7.03 11.46 -13.79
C LEU A 80 -7.59 10.07 -13.44
N ILE A 81 -8.81 10.02 -12.90
CA ILE A 81 -9.46 8.76 -12.53
C ILE A 81 -9.76 7.91 -13.77
N ASN A 82 -10.22 8.55 -14.86
CA ASN A 82 -10.51 7.85 -16.10
C ASN A 82 -9.27 7.25 -16.75
N GLN A 83 -8.15 7.99 -16.78
CA GLN A 83 -6.86 7.49 -17.22
C GLN A 83 -6.39 6.30 -16.36
N SER A 84 -6.45 6.44 -15.07
CA SER A 84 -6.05 5.39 -14.11
C SER A 84 -6.83 4.10 -14.31
N LEU A 85 -8.15 4.18 -14.56
CA LEU A 85 -8.97 3.01 -14.88
C LEU A 85 -8.59 2.36 -16.21
N TYR A 86 -8.24 3.17 -17.20
CA TYR A 86 -7.78 2.68 -18.49
C TYR A 86 -6.48 1.89 -18.35
N TYR A 87 -5.53 2.37 -17.56
CA TYR A 87 -4.27 1.68 -17.26
C TYR A 87 -4.44 0.46 -16.36
N LEU A 88 -5.39 0.50 -15.42
CA LEU A 88 -5.77 -0.67 -14.64
C LEU A 88 -6.30 -1.81 -15.54
N HIS A 89 -7.04 -1.46 -16.58
CA HIS A 89 -7.48 -2.44 -17.59
C HIS A 89 -6.27 -3.03 -18.33
N TRP A 90 -5.36 -2.17 -18.78
CA TRP A 90 -4.18 -2.59 -19.50
C TRP A 90 -3.33 -3.58 -18.69
N ILE A 91 -2.98 -3.24 -17.45
CA ILE A 91 -2.10 -4.08 -16.63
C ILE A 91 -2.72 -5.45 -16.30
N THR A 92 -4.05 -5.52 -16.19
CA THR A 92 -4.77 -6.78 -15.98
C THR A 92 -4.68 -7.72 -17.18
N ASP A 93 -4.65 -7.18 -18.37
CA ASP A 93 -4.56 -7.95 -19.62
C ASP A 93 -3.11 -8.25 -20.02
N HIS A 94 -2.13 -7.50 -19.50
CA HIS A 94 -0.71 -7.56 -19.88
C HIS A 94 0.19 -7.99 -18.72
N LYS A 95 -0.26 -8.96 -17.90
CA LYS A 95 0.47 -9.47 -16.73
C LYS A 95 1.88 -9.95 -17.07
N GLY A 96 2.04 -10.63 -18.20
CA GLY A 96 3.35 -11.10 -18.67
C GLY A 96 4.31 -9.95 -19.01
N ASP A 97 3.81 -8.91 -19.68
CA ASP A 97 4.60 -7.73 -20.02
C ASP A 97 5.05 -7.00 -18.76
N PHE A 98 4.14 -6.82 -17.80
CA PHE A 98 4.46 -6.22 -16.50
C PHE A 98 5.54 -7.03 -15.76
N GLN A 99 5.41 -8.37 -15.69
CA GLN A 99 6.40 -9.25 -15.05
C GLN A 99 7.79 -9.09 -15.66
N VAL A 100 7.88 -9.04 -17.00
CA VAL A 100 9.15 -8.85 -17.71
C VAL A 100 9.78 -7.50 -17.37
N VAL A 101 8.97 -6.43 -17.35
CA VAL A 101 9.45 -5.08 -17.04
C VAL A 101 9.95 -4.99 -15.60
N VAL A 102 9.23 -5.57 -14.64
CA VAL A 102 9.63 -5.61 -13.23
C VAL A 102 10.97 -6.33 -13.06
N ASN A 103 11.09 -7.56 -13.59
CA ASN A 103 12.33 -8.35 -13.47
C ASN A 103 13.54 -7.65 -14.10
N LYS A 104 13.31 -6.97 -15.25
CA LYS A 104 14.37 -6.21 -15.93
C LYS A 104 14.81 -4.98 -15.13
N SER A 105 13.84 -4.23 -14.58
CA SER A 105 14.10 -3.00 -13.83
C SER A 105 14.82 -3.27 -12.51
N LEU A 106 14.30 -4.23 -11.75
CA LEU A 106 14.81 -4.54 -10.41
C LEU A 106 15.99 -5.52 -10.44
N LYS A 107 16.28 -6.14 -11.61
CA LYS A 107 17.33 -7.15 -11.79
C LYS A 107 17.16 -8.36 -10.86
N GLU A 108 15.94 -8.67 -10.51
CA GLU A 108 15.53 -9.74 -9.62
C GLU A 108 14.40 -10.55 -10.28
N ASN A 109 14.31 -11.84 -9.95
CA ASN A 109 13.16 -12.65 -10.36
C ASN A 109 12.09 -12.59 -9.26
N ILE A 110 11.21 -11.60 -9.36
CA ILE A 110 10.17 -11.32 -8.37
C ILE A 110 8.88 -12.01 -8.78
N GLU A 111 8.29 -12.79 -7.89
CA GLU A 111 6.92 -13.29 -8.06
C GLU A 111 5.93 -12.16 -7.78
N ILE A 112 5.19 -11.72 -8.79
CA ILE A 112 4.17 -10.67 -8.66
C ILE A 112 2.92 -11.23 -7.99
N ASP A 113 2.49 -10.59 -6.92
CA ASP A 113 1.22 -10.88 -6.26
C ASP A 113 0.08 -10.09 -6.94
N TRP A 114 -0.77 -10.82 -7.66
CA TRP A 114 -1.92 -10.27 -8.38
C TRP A 114 -3.20 -10.21 -7.55
N SER A 115 -3.13 -10.49 -6.25
CA SER A 115 -4.29 -10.38 -5.35
C SER A 115 -4.83 -8.95 -5.26
N GLU A 116 -3.95 -7.98 -5.45
CA GLU A 116 -4.26 -6.56 -5.42
C GLU A 116 -3.53 -5.84 -6.56
N ILE A 117 -4.15 -4.81 -7.14
CA ILE A 117 -3.51 -3.85 -8.01
C ILE A 117 -3.84 -2.48 -7.43
N ARG A 118 -2.84 -1.74 -7.00
CA ARG A 118 -3.00 -0.39 -6.44
C ARG A 118 -2.95 0.64 -7.55
N VAL A 119 -3.84 1.60 -7.48
CA VAL A 119 -3.83 2.77 -8.37
C VAL A 119 -3.82 4.02 -7.51
N ILE A 120 -2.73 4.76 -7.58
CA ILE A 120 -2.49 5.96 -6.78
C ILE A 120 -2.67 7.18 -7.67
N CYS A 121 -3.65 8.00 -7.37
CA CYS A 121 -3.92 9.26 -8.07
C CYS A 121 -3.45 10.42 -7.20
N ILE A 122 -2.51 11.24 -7.68
CA ILE A 122 -1.93 12.36 -6.93
C ILE A 122 -2.32 13.68 -7.60
N ALA A 123 -3.02 14.54 -6.85
CA ALA A 123 -3.46 15.85 -7.34
C ALA A 123 -3.50 16.89 -6.21
N PRO A 124 -3.49 18.21 -6.51
CA PRO A 124 -3.60 19.25 -5.48
C PRO A 124 -4.97 19.27 -4.80
N GLU A 125 -6.02 18.80 -5.48
CA GLU A 125 -7.36 18.64 -4.93
C GLU A 125 -8.19 17.66 -5.77
N PHE A 126 -9.23 17.08 -5.17
CA PHE A 126 -10.24 16.25 -5.83
C PHE A 126 -11.63 16.84 -5.64
N LYS A 127 -12.43 16.78 -6.69
CA LYS A 127 -13.82 17.27 -6.64
C LYS A 127 -14.71 16.23 -5.95
N LYS A 128 -15.82 16.68 -5.38
CA LYS A 128 -16.81 15.79 -4.74
C LYS A 128 -17.27 14.64 -5.65
N TYR A 129 -17.38 14.89 -6.93
CA TYR A 129 -17.78 13.86 -7.90
C TYR A 129 -16.69 12.82 -8.14
N ASP A 130 -15.41 13.19 -8.04
CA ASP A 130 -14.28 12.28 -8.17
C ASP A 130 -14.27 11.28 -6.99
N LEU A 131 -14.47 11.78 -5.77
CA LEU A 131 -14.59 10.95 -4.56
C LEU A 131 -15.75 9.95 -4.69
N HIS A 132 -16.91 10.42 -5.14
CA HIS A 132 -18.09 9.57 -5.32
C HIS A 132 -17.88 8.53 -6.43
N ALA A 133 -17.25 8.92 -7.54
CA ALA A 133 -16.94 8.00 -8.64
C ALA A 133 -16.05 6.84 -8.18
N VAL A 134 -14.96 7.13 -7.48
CA VAL A 134 -14.05 6.10 -6.95
C VAL A 134 -14.76 5.19 -5.93
N GLN A 135 -15.60 5.74 -5.08
CA GLN A 135 -16.38 4.97 -4.10
C GLN A 135 -17.28 3.93 -4.76
N VAL A 136 -17.89 4.26 -5.90
CA VAL A 136 -18.83 3.40 -6.62
C VAL A 136 -18.13 2.39 -7.55
N MET A 137 -16.94 2.71 -8.07
CA MET A 137 -16.26 1.92 -9.11
C MET A 137 -15.76 0.55 -8.67
N GLY A 138 -15.60 0.31 -7.37
CA GLY A 138 -15.19 -1.00 -6.86
C GLY A 138 -13.72 -1.38 -7.11
N SER A 139 -12.92 -0.47 -7.69
CA SER A 139 -11.49 -0.63 -7.92
C SER A 139 -10.68 -0.11 -6.74
N ASN A 140 -9.47 -0.65 -6.53
CA ASN A 140 -8.56 -0.17 -5.51
C ASN A 140 -7.84 1.09 -6.00
N ILE A 141 -8.53 2.22 -5.98
CA ILE A 141 -8.02 3.54 -6.34
C ILE A 141 -7.87 4.35 -5.07
N GLU A 142 -6.69 4.87 -4.87
CA GLU A 142 -6.32 5.73 -3.77
C GLU A 142 -6.23 7.17 -4.30
N LEU A 143 -6.83 8.11 -3.61
CA LEU A 143 -6.75 9.53 -3.93
C LEU A 143 -5.90 10.24 -2.90
N TRP A 144 -4.79 10.81 -3.35
CA TRP A 144 -3.80 11.47 -2.51
C TRP A 144 -3.69 12.95 -2.89
N GLN A 145 -4.03 13.82 -1.93
CA GLN A 145 -3.90 15.26 -2.10
C GLN A 145 -2.52 15.72 -1.67
N TYR A 146 -1.82 16.45 -2.54
CA TYR A 146 -0.57 17.09 -2.16
C TYR A 146 -0.70 18.59 -1.95
N LYS A 147 0.17 19.16 -1.12
CA LYS A 147 0.38 20.61 -0.98
C LYS A 147 1.86 20.87 -0.86
N LEU A 148 2.38 21.71 -1.77
CA LEU A 148 3.74 22.21 -1.69
C LEU A 148 3.72 23.54 -0.92
N TYR A 149 4.70 23.74 -0.05
CA TYR A 149 4.88 24.92 0.74
C TYR A 149 6.24 25.57 0.44
N GLU A 150 6.34 26.90 0.68
CA GLU A 150 7.63 27.59 0.75
C GLU A 150 8.53 26.80 1.73
N ASN A 151 9.84 26.88 1.55
CA ASN A 151 10.87 26.14 2.30
C ASN A 151 11.00 24.65 1.96
N GLY A 152 10.42 24.18 0.83
CA GLY A 152 10.56 22.79 0.38
C GLY A 152 9.79 21.77 1.22
N ILE A 153 8.77 22.20 1.94
CA ILE A 153 7.87 21.29 2.65
C ILE A 153 6.78 20.83 1.70
N ILE A 154 6.56 19.53 1.65
CA ILE A 154 5.42 18.91 0.96
C ILE A 154 4.56 18.15 1.98
N SER A 155 3.24 18.33 1.95
CA SER A 155 2.31 17.40 2.59
C SER A 155 1.64 16.56 1.53
N ILE A 156 1.47 15.27 1.83
CA ILE A 156 0.70 14.33 1.02
C ILE A 156 -0.27 13.65 1.96
N ASP A 157 -1.57 13.89 1.73
CA ASP A 157 -2.64 13.41 2.59
C ASP A 157 -3.54 12.46 1.79
N GLU A 158 -3.81 11.28 2.33
CA GLU A 158 -4.80 10.37 1.75
C GLU A 158 -6.20 10.95 1.94
N VAL A 159 -6.88 11.21 0.83
CA VAL A 159 -8.26 11.77 0.84
C VAL A 159 -9.29 10.66 0.77
N PHE A 160 -8.95 9.57 0.10
CA PHE A 160 -9.83 8.42 -0.08
C PHE A 160 -9.03 7.17 -0.42
N ARG A 161 -9.33 6.10 0.31
CA ARG A 161 -8.98 4.72 -0.03
C ARG A 161 -10.20 3.84 0.14
N LYS A 162 -10.43 2.92 -0.78
CA LYS A 162 -11.41 1.88 -0.58
C LYS A 162 -10.75 0.67 0.06
N SER A 163 -11.06 0.40 1.33
CA SER A 163 -10.57 -0.80 1.98
C SER A 163 -11.20 -2.07 1.39
N GLY A 164 -10.38 -3.11 1.22
CA GLY A 164 -10.73 -4.34 0.50
C GLY A 164 -11.76 -5.26 1.18
N THR A 165 -12.31 -4.91 2.34
CA THR A 165 -13.08 -5.82 3.21
C THR A 165 -14.60 -5.78 2.99
N GLN A 166 -15.14 -5.04 2.04
CA GLN A 166 -16.57 -5.12 1.74
C GLN A 166 -16.86 -5.93 0.48
N ASN A 167 -17.06 -7.24 0.66
CA ASN A 167 -17.75 -8.12 -0.26
C ASN A 167 -19.25 -7.74 -0.36
N GLN A 168 -19.55 -6.58 -0.91
CA GLN A 168 -20.87 -6.30 -1.44
C GLN A 168 -20.74 -5.88 -2.90
N VAL A 169 -20.80 -6.89 -3.77
CA VAL A 169 -21.18 -6.68 -5.16
C VAL A 169 -22.66 -6.26 -5.13
N THR A 170 -22.90 -4.99 -4.87
CA THR A 170 -24.17 -4.40 -5.25
C THR A 170 -24.20 -4.42 -6.77
N THR A 171 -25.05 -5.25 -7.33
CA THR A 171 -25.47 -5.19 -8.74
C THR A 171 -26.09 -3.81 -8.97
N ILE A 172 -25.24 -2.84 -9.32
CA ILE A 172 -25.70 -1.51 -9.72
C ILE A 172 -26.06 -1.64 -11.21
N GLU A 173 -27.33 -1.40 -11.51
CA GLU A 173 -27.81 -1.30 -12.88
C GLU A 173 -26.90 -0.37 -13.70
N THR A 174 -26.42 -0.87 -14.83
CA THR A 174 -25.35 -0.27 -15.65
C THR A 174 -25.83 0.84 -16.59
N ASN A 175 -27.00 1.42 -16.34
CA ASN A 175 -27.56 2.46 -17.18
C ASN A 175 -26.73 3.75 -17.09
N GLY A 176 -26.01 4.06 -18.17
CA GLY A 176 -25.28 5.34 -18.34
C GLY A 176 -23.79 5.33 -18.00
N LYS A 177 -23.18 4.18 -17.68
CA LYS A 177 -21.72 4.09 -17.39
C LYS A 177 -20.92 3.78 -18.66
N ASN A 178 -19.70 4.34 -18.72
CA ASN A 178 -18.75 4.01 -19.78
C ASN A 178 -18.45 2.49 -19.76
N PRO A 179 -18.69 1.73 -20.85
CA PRO A 179 -18.50 0.28 -20.90
C PRO A 179 -17.09 -0.16 -20.53
N VAL A 180 -16.06 0.60 -20.92
CA VAL A 180 -14.65 0.32 -20.62
C VAL A 180 -14.38 0.36 -19.12
N MET A 181 -14.97 1.33 -18.41
CA MET A 181 -14.82 1.46 -16.97
C MET A 181 -15.51 0.32 -16.20
N VAL A 182 -16.67 -0.10 -16.65
CA VAL A 182 -17.40 -1.24 -16.06
C VAL A 182 -16.62 -2.54 -16.27
N GLU A 183 -16.03 -2.72 -17.44
CA GLU A 183 -15.24 -3.90 -17.76
C GLU A 183 -13.92 -3.93 -16.99
N ALA A 184 -13.20 -2.81 -16.87
CA ALA A 184 -12.00 -2.68 -16.05
C ALA A 184 -12.27 -3.03 -14.58
N GLY A 185 -13.35 -2.51 -14.02
CA GLY A 185 -13.78 -2.84 -12.65
C GLY A 185 -14.10 -4.33 -12.47
N LYS A 186 -14.79 -4.96 -13.44
CA LYS A 186 -15.10 -6.39 -13.43
C LYS A 186 -13.84 -7.25 -13.51
N LYS A 187 -12.90 -6.92 -14.43
CA LYS A 187 -11.64 -7.65 -14.58
C LYS A 187 -10.75 -7.55 -13.35
N ALA A 188 -10.64 -6.36 -12.75
CA ALA A 188 -9.92 -6.17 -11.51
C ALA A 188 -10.54 -6.96 -10.34
N ALA A 189 -11.88 -7.00 -10.24
CA ALA A 189 -12.59 -7.80 -9.26
C ALA A 189 -12.39 -9.31 -9.49
N GLN A 190 -12.35 -9.77 -10.74
CA GLN A 190 -12.13 -11.16 -11.08
C GLN A 190 -10.68 -11.59 -10.85
N THR A 191 -9.71 -10.71 -11.11
CA THR A 191 -8.29 -10.93 -10.79
C THR A 191 -8.08 -11.09 -9.29
N ARG A 192 -8.70 -10.24 -8.47
CA ARG A 192 -8.70 -10.36 -7.00
C ARG A 192 -9.33 -11.68 -6.53
N LYS A 193 -10.47 -12.06 -7.10
CA LYS A 193 -11.19 -13.30 -6.73
C LYS A 193 -10.36 -14.56 -6.97
N ASN A 194 -9.53 -14.55 -8.01
CA ASN A 194 -8.68 -15.69 -8.38
C ASN A 194 -7.36 -15.77 -7.60
N ALA A 195 -7.01 -14.74 -6.82
CA ALA A 195 -5.80 -14.66 -6.02
C ALA A 195 -6.11 -14.30 -4.55
N THR A 196 -7.31 -14.57 -4.06
CA THR A 196 -7.73 -14.24 -2.70
C THR A 196 -7.15 -15.25 -1.73
N TYR A 197 -6.37 -14.78 -0.77
CA TYR A 197 -5.91 -15.54 0.39
C TYR A 197 -6.83 -15.27 1.58
N SER A 198 -7.01 -16.26 2.45
CA SER A 198 -7.87 -16.10 3.63
C SER A 198 -7.09 -16.33 4.93
N ILE A 199 -7.60 -15.74 6.01
CA ILE A 199 -7.06 -15.94 7.35
C ILE A 199 -7.21 -17.40 7.77
N GLU A 200 -8.33 -18.04 7.39
CA GLU A 200 -8.62 -19.44 7.67
C GLU A 200 -7.56 -20.37 7.06
N GLU A 201 -7.09 -20.08 5.84
CA GLU A 201 -6.00 -20.83 5.20
C GLU A 201 -4.69 -20.71 6.00
N HIS A 202 -4.41 -19.53 6.55
CA HIS A 202 -3.23 -19.32 7.39
C HIS A 202 -3.37 -20.00 8.75
N ILE A 203 -4.53 -19.90 9.40
CA ILE A 203 -4.82 -20.55 10.70
C ILE A 203 -4.73 -22.08 10.57
N SER A 204 -5.18 -22.64 9.46
CA SER A 204 -5.10 -24.10 9.24
C SER A 204 -3.68 -24.68 9.28
N LYS A 205 -2.66 -23.82 9.16
CA LYS A 205 -1.25 -24.22 9.22
C LYS A 205 -0.70 -24.35 10.63
N VAL A 206 -1.38 -23.78 11.64
CA VAL A 206 -0.94 -23.80 13.05
C VAL A 206 -1.62 -24.91 13.86
N ASN A 207 -0.99 -25.30 14.97
CA ASN A 207 -1.63 -26.20 15.93
C ASN A 207 -2.74 -25.49 16.68
N ASN A 208 -3.74 -26.23 17.16
CA ASN A 208 -4.89 -25.69 17.90
C ASN A 208 -4.49 -24.79 19.08
N ASP A 209 -3.45 -25.17 19.83
CA ASP A 209 -2.93 -24.40 20.98
C ASP A 209 -2.44 -22.99 20.59
N LEU A 210 -2.03 -22.79 19.33
CA LEU A 210 -1.59 -21.49 18.81
C LEU A 210 -2.71 -20.71 18.13
N THR A 211 -3.84 -21.33 17.86
CA THR A 211 -4.97 -20.66 17.19
C THR A 211 -5.56 -19.57 18.09
N ASP A 212 -5.74 -19.86 19.37
CA ASP A 212 -6.26 -18.89 20.34
C ASP A 212 -5.27 -17.72 20.52
N LEU A 213 -3.97 -18.04 20.64
CA LEU A 213 -2.91 -17.02 20.73
C LEU A 213 -2.81 -16.17 19.46
N PHE A 214 -2.97 -16.77 18.28
CA PHE A 214 -3.03 -16.03 17.02
C PHE A 214 -4.20 -15.04 17.00
N ASN A 215 -5.39 -15.48 17.44
CA ASN A 215 -6.57 -14.62 17.50
C ASN A 215 -6.37 -13.48 18.52
N GLU A 216 -5.78 -13.77 19.68
CA GLU A 216 -5.45 -12.75 20.68
C GLU A 216 -4.48 -11.68 20.11
N ILE A 217 -3.43 -12.10 19.40
CA ILE A 217 -2.47 -11.18 18.76
C ILE A 217 -3.18 -10.33 17.69
N ARG A 218 -4.02 -10.96 16.88
CA ARG A 218 -4.79 -10.30 15.84
C ARG A 218 -5.72 -9.22 16.41
N GLU A 219 -6.52 -9.57 17.42
CA GLU A 219 -7.43 -8.64 18.09
C GLU A 219 -6.66 -7.47 18.71
N TYR A 220 -5.54 -7.74 19.35
CA TYR A 220 -4.67 -6.71 19.92
C TYR A 220 -4.18 -5.74 18.83
N ILE A 221 -3.60 -6.24 17.73
CA ILE A 221 -3.07 -5.41 16.65
C ILE A 221 -4.17 -4.49 16.08
N VAL A 222 -5.34 -5.06 15.75
CA VAL A 222 -6.46 -4.29 15.18
C VAL A 222 -7.03 -3.28 16.18
N SER A 223 -6.89 -3.52 17.49
CA SER A 223 -7.37 -2.60 18.53
C SER A 223 -6.48 -1.36 18.71
N LEU A 224 -5.24 -1.35 18.20
CA LEU A 224 -4.31 -0.25 18.40
C LEU A 224 -4.76 1.04 17.70
N GLU A 225 -5.37 0.91 16.51
CA GLU A 225 -5.85 2.05 15.75
C GLU A 225 -6.97 1.61 14.77
N SER A 226 -8.00 2.46 14.60
CA SER A 226 -9.17 2.15 13.76
C SER A 226 -8.87 2.11 12.25
N SER A 227 -7.75 2.67 11.83
CA SER A 227 -7.30 2.69 10.43
C SER A 227 -6.52 1.44 10.03
N ILE A 228 -6.23 0.53 10.98
CA ILE A 228 -5.47 -0.69 10.69
C ILE A 228 -6.30 -1.65 9.84
N GLU A 229 -5.75 -2.00 8.70
CA GLU A 229 -6.29 -3.00 7.79
C GLU A 229 -5.54 -4.32 7.93
N GLU A 230 -6.28 -5.43 7.95
CA GLU A 230 -5.76 -6.79 7.90
C GLU A 230 -5.82 -7.30 6.46
N SER A 231 -4.67 -7.69 5.91
CA SER A 231 -4.51 -8.08 4.51
C SER A 231 -3.79 -9.43 4.39
N PRO A 232 -4.52 -10.56 4.26
CA PRO A 232 -3.91 -11.86 3.99
C PRO A 232 -3.18 -11.87 2.65
N LYS A 233 -1.94 -12.36 2.65
CA LYS A 233 -1.07 -12.56 1.48
C LYS A 233 -0.74 -14.05 1.33
N LYS A 234 -0.06 -14.44 0.27
CA LYS A 234 0.28 -15.85 0.00
C LYS A 234 0.98 -16.56 1.17
N TYR A 235 1.90 -15.89 1.84
CA TYR A 235 2.76 -16.49 2.86
C TYR A 235 2.54 -15.95 4.27
N TYR A 236 1.94 -14.78 4.41
CA TYR A 236 1.76 -14.08 5.68
C TYR A 236 0.46 -13.28 5.70
N ILE A 237 0.13 -12.72 6.83
CA ILE A 237 -0.96 -11.76 7.00
C ILE A 237 -0.33 -10.42 7.35
N ALA A 238 -0.55 -9.40 6.51
CA ALA A 238 -0.08 -8.05 6.74
C ALA A 238 -1.10 -7.24 7.53
N TYR A 239 -0.62 -6.46 8.49
CA TYR A 239 -1.36 -5.41 9.19
C TYR A 239 -0.76 -4.08 8.83
N LYS A 240 -1.56 -3.21 8.22
CA LYS A 240 -1.10 -1.96 7.63
C LYS A 240 -2.03 -0.80 7.95
N THR A 241 -1.46 0.40 7.98
CA THR A 241 -2.15 1.66 7.81
C THR A 241 -1.83 2.20 6.42
N THR A 242 -0.86 3.08 6.26
CA THR A 242 -0.32 3.50 4.96
C THR A 242 0.68 2.48 4.38
N GLN A 243 1.34 1.72 5.24
CA GLN A 243 2.30 0.66 4.93
C GLN A 243 2.21 -0.46 5.99
N ASN A 244 2.82 -1.63 5.69
CA ASN A 244 2.85 -2.74 6.62
C ASN A 244 3.71 -2.37 7.84
N PHE A 245 3.18 -2.53 9.05
CA PHE A 245 3.96 -2.39 10.28
C PHE A 245 4.14 -3.71 11.01
N VAL A 246 3.23 -4.66 10.83
CA VAL A 246 3.33 -6.03 11.30
C VAL A 246 2.95 -6.98 10.19
N CYS A 247 3.77 -7.99 9.94
CA CYS A 247 3.40 -9.14 9.12
C CYS A 247 3.49 -10.40 9.98
N ILE A 248 2.46 -11.21 10.01
CA ILE A 248 2.45 -12.49 10.75
C ILE A 248 2.58 -13.62 9.75
N GLU A 249 3.62 -14.44 9.88
CA GLU A 249 3.80 -15.72 9.19
C GLU A 249 3.45 -16.86 10.15
N PRO A 250 2.26 -17.47 10.03
CA PRO A 250 1.87 -18.60 10.85
C PRO A 250 2.62 -19.87 10.44
N GLN A 251 3.31 -20.49 11.39
CA GLN A 251 3.96 -21.79 11.23
C GLN A 251 3.39 -22.80 12.23
N LYS A 252 3.54 -24.09 11.96
CA LYS A 252 2.90 -25.16 12.73
C LYS A 252 3.05 -25.05 14.25
N ARG A 253 4.20 -24.57 14.76
CA ARG A 253 4.53 -24.53 16.20
C ARG A 253 4.95 -23.15 16.71
N LYS A 254 4.83 -22.12 15.89
CA LYS A 254 5.19 -20.76 16.25
C LYS A 254 4.54 -19.76 15.29
N LEU A 255 4.40 -18.55 15.74
CA LEU A 255 4.04 -17.40 14.92
C LEU A 255 5.28 -16.54 14.76
N ILE A 256 5.61 -16.17 13.53
CA ILE A 256 6.72 -15.26 13.26
C ILE A 256 6.15 -13.90 12.90
N LEU A 257 6.53 -12.89 13.66
CA LEU A 257 6.21 -11.50 13.35
C LEU A 257 7.41 -10.85 12.68
N PHE A 258 7.16 -10.15 11.57
CA PHE A 258 8.10 -9.24 10.96
C PHE A 258 7.60 -7.82 11.20
N LEU A 259 8.45 -6.99 11.81
CA LEU A 259 8.12 -5.66 12.28
C LEU A 259 8.95 -4.61 11.55
N LYS A 260 8.34 -3.49 11.20
CA LYS A 260 8.99 -2.35 10.53
C LYS A 260 9.80 -1.53 11.54
N LEU A 261 10.83 -2.15 12.07
CA LEU A 261 11.77 -1.57 13.02
C LEU A 261 13.18 -1.60 12.45
N ASN A 262 13.93 -0.52 12.67
CA ASN A 262 15.35 -0.51 12.36
C ASN A 262 16.10 -1.29 13.46
N PRO A 263 16.73 -2.44 13.14
CA PRO A 263 17.48 -3.22 14.13
C PRO A 263 18.57 -2.44 14.85
N ASP A 264 19.18 -1.43 14.20
CA ASP A 264 20.26 -0.63 14.80
C ASP A 264 19.78 0.30 15.93
N GLU A 265 18.47 0.54 16.02
CA GLU A 265 17.84 1.34 17.09
C GLU A 265 17.40 0.49 18.29
N ILE A 266 17.58 -0.81 18.24
CA ILE A 266 17.23 -1.74 19.31
C ILE A 266 18.45 -2.01 20.19
N GLU A 267 18.52 -1.37 21.35
CA GLU A 267 19.65 -1.49 22.26
C GLU A 267 19.96 -2.94 22.66
N LYS A 268 18.93 -3.75 22.87
CA LYS A 268 19.07 -5.15 23.26
C LYS A 268 17.98 -6.01 22.66
N PHE A 269 18.38 -6.96 21.81
CA PHE A 269 17.47 -7.95 21.26
C PHE A 269 16.99 -8.92 22.34
N PRO A 270 15.67 -9.14 22.47
CA PRO A 270 15.15 -10.25 23.25
C PRO A 270 15.55 -11.58 22.61
N LYS A 271 15.53 -12.65 23.39
CA LYS A 271 15.91 -14.00 22.91
C LYS A 271 15.05 -14.50 21.73
N GLN A 272 13.85 -13.97 21.62
CA GLN A 272 12.85 -14.32 20.60
C GLN A 272 13.07 -13.57 19.27
N ALA A 273 13.93 -12.55 19.26
CA ALA A 273 14.07 -11.66 18.11
C ALA A 273 15.44 -11.76 17.43
N ARG A 274 15.47 -11.39 16.16
CA ARG A 274 16.71 -11.27 15.38
C ARG A 274 16.57 -10.22 14.26
N ASP A 275 17.72 -9.71 13.83
CA ASP A 275 17.85 -8.89 12.62
C ASP A 275 17.77 -9.79 11.38
N VAL A 276 16.88 -9.45 10.44
CA VAL A 276 16.67 -10.22 9.21
C VAL A 276 16.95 -9.44 7.92
N ARG A 277 17.55 -8.24 8.01
CA ARG A 277 17.91 -7.43 6.83
C ARG A 277 18.71 -8.18 5.75
N ASN A 278 19.52 -9.13 6.15
CA ASN A 278 20.36 -9.93 5.27
C ASN A 278 19.90 -11.39 5.13
N ILE A 279 18.65 -11.67 5.55
CA ILE A 279 18.07 -13.02 5.49
C ILE A 279 16.84 -12.94 4.58
N GLY A 280 16.81 -13.76 3.52
CA GLY A 280 15.65 -13.82 2.63
C GLY A 280 14.38 -14.27 3.37
N HIS A 281 13.32 -13.50 3.26
CA HIS A 281 11.99 -13.79 3.80
C HIS A 281 10.91 -13.18 2.89
N PHE A 282 9.67 -13.64 3.02
CA PHE A 282 8.57 -13.16 2.16
C PHE A 282 7.86 -11.94 2.74
N ALA A 283 7.76 -11.85 4.06
CA ALA A 283 7.09 -10.75 4.75
C ALA A 283 7.97 -9.49 4.78
N THR A 284 7.36 -8.35 5.02
CA THR A 284 8.08 -7.07 5.12
C THR A 284 8.43 -6.75 6.56
N GLY A 285 9.59 -6.16 6.77
CA GLY A 285 10.12 -5.77 8.09
C GLY A 285 11.47 -6.41 8.40
N ASP A 286 12.35 -5.63 9.00
CA ASP A 286 13.75 -5.99 9.26
C ASP A 286 13.99 -6.64 10.62
N PHE A 287 12.98 -6.58 11.50
CA PHE A 287 13.01 -7.14 12.85
C PHE A 287 12.06 -8.33 12.96
N GLU A 288 12.62 -9.54 13.02
CA GLU A 288 11.85 -10.76 13.23
C GLU A 288 11.66 -11.03 14.71
N PHE A 289 10.43 -11.38 15.11
CA PHE A 289 10.10 -11.81 16.46
C PHE A 289 9.32 -13.12 16.45
N THR A 290 9.80 -14.14 17.14
CA THR A 290 9.14 -15.46 17.24
C THR A 290 8.29 -15.54 18.50
N ILE A 291 7.00 -15.89 18.34
CA ILE A 291 6.04 -16.10 19.42
C ILE A 291 5.66 -17.58 19.47
N LYS A 292 5.76 -18.20 20.65
CA LYS A 292 5.37 -19.59 20.91
C LYS A 292 4.32 -19.72 22.02
N ASN A 293 4.18 -18.70 22.85
CA ASN A 293 3.28 -18.66 24.02
C ASN A 293 2.90 -17.21 24.35
N SER A 294 1.99 -17.03 25.31
CA SER A 294 1.51 -15.72 25.75
C SER A 294 2.62 -14.85 26.39
N GLU A 295 3.63 -15.44 27.02
CA GLU A 295 4.75 -14.66 27.58
C GLU A 295 5.57 -14.00 26.48
N ASP A 296 5.84 -14.70 25.38
CA ASP A 296 6.51 -14.16 24.20
C ASP A 296 5.68 -13.00 23.61
N PHE A 297 4.34 -13.15 23.59
CA PHE A 297 3.45 -12.11 23.09
C PHE A 297 3.48 -10.85 23.95
N GLU A 298 3.45 -10.99 25.28
CA GLU A 298 3.57 -9.83 26.19
C GLU A 298 4.87 -9.03 25.91
N ILE A 299 5.96 -9.72 25.61
CA ILE A 299 7.22 -9.07 25.25
C ILE A 299 7.11 -8.40 23.86
N ALA A 300 6.39 -9.00 22.93
CA ALA A 300 6.26 -8.51 21.56
C ALA A 300 5.42 -7.23 21.46
N LYS A 301 4.43 -7.00 22.34
CA LYS A 301 3.50 -5.86 22.32
C LYS A 301 4.22 -4.52 22.16
N LYS A 302 5.27 -4.26 22.94
CA LYS A 302 6.03 -3.00 22.84
C LYS A 302 6.68 -2.77 21.48
N TYR A 303 7.12 -3.84 20.81
CA TYR A 303 7.75 -3.75 19.49
C TYR A 303 6.68 -3.57 18.39
N ILE A 304 5.50 -4.16 18.55
CA ILE A 304 4.34 -3.94 17.68
C ILE A 304 3.93 -2.47 17.73
N GLU A 305 3.76 -1.90 18.94
CA GLU A 305 3.43 -0.48 19.12
C GLU A 305 4.51 0.45 18.57
N GLN A 306 5.79 0.11 18.80
CA GLN A 306 6.91 0.88 18.27
C GLN A 306 6.93 0.85 16.73
N SER A 307 6.64 -0.30 16.13
CA SER A 307 6.55 -0.45 14.68
C SER A 307 5.43 0.41 14.10
N LEU A 308 4.25 0.47 14.74
CA LEU A 308 3.15 1.34 14.35
C LEU A 308 3.56 2.83 14.40
N LYS A 309 4.20 3.25 15.49
CA LYS A 309 4.69 4.64 15.64
C LYS A 309 5.71 5.02 14.55
N ASN A 310 6.57 4.10 14.16
CA ASN A 310 7.60 4.36 13.14
C ASN A 310 7.03 4.64 11.76
N ILE A 311 5.85 4.13 11.45
CA ILE A 311 5.18 4.38 10.16
C ILE A 311 4.23 5.59 10.21
N GLY A 312 4.18 6.32 11.33
CA GLY A 312 3.37 7.52 11.50
C GLY A 312 1.96 7.26 12.05
N GLY A 313 1.80 6.15 12.77
CA GLY A 313 0.59 5.83 13.54
C GLY A 313 0.56 6.54 14.90
#